data_60f1a443e7749839b30015a1787465ed
#
_entry.id   60f1a443e7749839b30015a1787465ed
#
_cell.length_a   1.000
_cell.length_b   1.000
_cell.length_c   1.000
_cell.angle_alpha   90.00
_cell.angle_beta   90.00
_cell.angle_gamma   90.00
#
_symmetry.space_group_name_H-M   'P 1'
#
loop_
_entity.id
_entity.type
_entity.pdbx_description
1 polymer ?
#
loop_
_entity_poly.entity_id
_entity_poly.type
_entity_poly.pdbx_seq_one_letter_code
_entity_poly.pdbx_strand_id
1 'polypeptide(L)'
;ASDVYKRQVYDEAAGQLTISAYATSAQQGAQILLVQPREGGGPEKVWHQKRVDLSPEHTCEVKIDREKLQQIPAFTRAAQNNTEALCGLQVCVRAADGRDLVSYRFPRKIEAEVPEPAKAAPLPKDCKTTEDLFLYGLHVEQYRHATYHAEDYYLEGLRRDPADIRLNNAYGRCLLRNCDFAGAEKYFRKAVEKAIRSNPNPYDYEPYYNLGLALKYQGKTKEAYDAFYKAVWGGSFQAPGFYELACLDVKEGRFAEALEHVNESILRQYHCMKARALKENLLKKLGRGEEAADLHRESLGIDPLYDRLPEKINHNTLLELMIDLYEAGDYTQGSALAEKWVEQKSAKGENIY
;
A
#
# COMPACT_ATOMS: atom_id res chain seq x y z
N ALA A 1 -3.21 -5.80 15.54
CA ALA A 1 -4.66 -5.95 15.32
C ALA A 1 -4.88 -6.34 13.87
N SER A 2 -5.71 -7.34 13.61
CA SER A 2 -6.07 -7.70 12.24
C SER A 2 -7.11 -6.71 11.74
N ASP A 3 -6.82 -6.07 10.61
CA ASP A 3 -7.77 -5.19 9.97
C ASP A 3 -8.72 -6.02 9.10
N VAL A 4 -10.00 -5.77 9.25
CA VAL A 4 -11.05 -6.37 8.43
C VAL A 4 -11.70 -5.26 7.61
N TYR A 5 -11.73 -5.45 6.30
CA TYR A 5 -12.31 -4.52 5.35
C TYR A 5 -13.56 -5.14 4.74
N LYS A 6 -14.51 -4.30 4.40
CA LYS A 6 -15.70 -4.71 3.67
C LYS A 6 -16.11 -3.68 2.63
N ARG A 7 -16.72 -4.17 1.56
CA ARG A 7 -17.40 -3.37 0.55
C ARG A 7 -18.80 -3.93 0.36
N GLN A 8 -19.77 -3.07 0.13
CA GLN A 8 -21.12 -3.46 -0.26
C GLN A 8 -21.53 -2.71 -1.53
N VAL A 9 -22.13 -3.42 -2.45
CA VAL A 9 -22.65 -2.89 -3.72
C VAL A 9 -24.05 -3.41 -3.91
N TYR A 10 -25.00 -2.52 -4.15
CA TYR A 10 -26.36 -2.86 -4.54
C TYR A 10 -26.53 -2.62 -6.04
N ASP A 11 -26.82 -3.69 -6.76
CA ASP A 11 -27.18 -3.63 -8.19
C ASP A 11 -28.69 -3.47 -8.30
N GLU A 12 -29.15 -2.28 -8.69
CA GLU A 12 -30.58 -1.96 -8.82
C GLU A 12 -31.24 -2.78 -9.94
N ALA A 13 -30.54 -3.05 -11.04
CA ALA A 13 -31.09 -3.80 -12.17
C ALA A 13 -31.30 -5.28 -11.79
N ALA A 14 -30.33 -5.90 -11.18
CA ALA A 14 -30.40 -7.26 -10.67
C ALA A 14 -31.22 -7.36 -9.37
N GLY A 15 -31.33 -6.28 -8.60
CA GLY A 15 -31.91 -6.27 -7.26
C GLY A 15 -31.10 -7.06 -6.27
N GLN A 16 -29.77 -7.09 -6.42
CA GLN A 16 -28.86 -7.93 -5.66
C GLN A 16 -27.92 -7.07 -4.81
N LEU A 17 -27.76 -7.41 -3.54
CA LEU A 17 -26.76 -6.83 -2.66
C LEU A 17 -25.55 -7.77 -2.57
N THR A 18 -24.40 -7.32 -3.04
CA THR A 18 -23.12 -8.03 -2.90
C THR A 18 -22.32 -7.42 -1.75
N ILE A 19 -21.90 -8.25 -0.83
CA ILE A 19 -21.03 -7.89 0.30
C ILE A 19 -19.70 -8.62 0.10
N SER A 20 -18.62 -7.87 -0.11
CA SER A 20 -17.26 -8.41 -0.18
C SER A 20 -16.55 -8.11 1.13
N ALA A 21 -15.90 -9.10 1.73
CA ALA A 21 -15.13 -8.97 2.95
C ALA A 21 -13.71 -9.50 2.75
N TYR A 22 -12.75 -8.82 3.36
CA TYR A 22 -11.33 -9.14 3.34
C TYR A 22 -10.72 -8.93 4.72
N ALA A 23 -9.74 -9.75 5.09
CA ALA A 23 -9.04 -9.61 6.37
C ALA A 23 -7.53 -9.73 6.15
N THR A 24 -6.74 -8.95 6.90
CA THR A 24 -5.26 -9.01 6.89
C THR A 24 -4.68 -10.17 7.70
N SER A 25 -5.53 -10.88 8.44
CA SER A 25 -5.19 -12.12 9.12
C SER A 25 -6.37 -13.10 9.07
N ALA A 26 -6.08 -14.40 9.19
CA ALA A 26 -7.11 -15.44 9.16
C ALA A 26 -8.16 -15.23 10.27
N GLN A 27 -9.44 -15.24 9.89
CA GLN A 27 -10.60 -15.17 10.77
C GLN A 27 -11.49 -16.37 10.49
N GLN A 28 -11.31 -17.44 11.26
CA GLN A 28 -12.11 -18.65 11.09
C GLN A 28 -13.48 -18.51 11.73
N GLY A 29 -14.52 -19.00 11.04
CA GLY A 29 -15.88 -19.01 11.54
C GLY A 29 -16.51 -17.64 11.71
N ALA A 30 -15.97 -16.61 11.05
CA ALA A 30 -16.57 -15.28 11.02
C ALA A 30 -17.96 -15.31 10.38
N GLN A 31 -18.77 -14.33 10.66
CA GLN A 31 -20.13 -14.22 10.17
C GLN A 31 -20.31 -12.88 9.44
N ILE A 32 -20.84 -12.92 8.22
CA ILE A 32 -21.31 -11.75 7.49
C ILE A 32 -22.80 -11.64 7.70
N LEU A 33 -23.24 -10.50 8.27
CA LEU A 33 -24.63 -10.27 8.66
C LEU A 33 -25.18 -9.02 7.95
N LEU A 34 -26.44 -9.10 7.54
CA LEU A 34 -27.27 -7.94 7.24
C LEU A 34 -28.31 -7.79 8.36
N VAL A 35 -28.21 -6.74 9.13
CA VAL A 35 -29.02 -6.52 10.33
C VAL A 35 -29.76 -5.20 10.28
N GLN A 36 -30.84 -5.11 11.04
CA GLN A 36 -31.53 -3.86 11.35
C GLN A 36 -31.33 -3.55 12.82
N PRO A 37 -30.52 -2.53 13.16
CA PRO A 37 -30.36 -2.09 14.53
C PRO A 37 -31.69 -1.60 15.11
N ARG A 38 -31.94 -1.85 16.37
CA ARG A 38 -33.10 -1.26 17.09
C ARG A 38 -32.70 0.06 17.71
N GLU A 39 -33.54 1.07 17.54
CA GLU A 39 -33.43 2.32 18.27
C GLU A 39 -33.72 2.03 19.75
N GLY A 40 -32.84 2.46 20.65
CA GLY A 40 -32.98 2.22 22.09
C GLY A 40 -32.21 1.03 22.67
N GLY A 41 -31.32 0.40 21.94
CA GLY A 41 -30.36 -0.59 22.47
C GLY A 41 -30.91 -2.01 22.68
N GLY A 42 -32.02 -2.36 22.06
CA GLY A 42 -32.54 -3.75 22.05
C GLY A 42 -31.79 -4.65 21.04
N PRO A 43 -32.07 -5.98 21.06
CA PRO A 43 -31.44 -6.91 20.14
C PRO A 43 -31.76 -6.54 18.69
N GLU A 44 -30.71 -6.56 17.84
CA GLU A 44 -30.81 -6.32 16.41
C GLU A 44 -31.66 -7.41 15.72
N LYS A 45 -32.32 -7.05 14.61
CA LYS A 45 -33.01 -8.03 13.78
C LYS A 45 -32.10 -8.46 12.66
N VAL A 46 -31.76 -9.75 12.60
CA VAL A 46 -30.93 -10.33 11.55
C VAL A 46 -31.83 -10.72 10.38
N TRP A 47 -31.51 -10.18 9.19
CA TRP A 47 -32.20 -10.47 7.93
C TRP A 47 -31.45 -11.48 7.07
N HIS A 48 -30.10 -11.46 7.13
CA HIS A 48 -29.26 -12.42 6.46
C HIS A 48 -28.03 -12.71 7.31
N GLN A 49 -27.59 -13.97 7.31
CA GLN A 49 -26.39 -14.42 8.02
C GLN A 49 -25.70 -15.49 7.19
N LYS A 50 -24.40 -15.38 7.01
CA LYS A 50 -23.56 -16.40 6.39
C LYS A 50 -22.27 -16.55 7.17
N ARG A 51 -21.95 -17.80 7.57
CA ARG A 51 -20.66 -18.13 8.16
C ARG A 51 -19.62 -18.26 7.07
N VAL A 52 -18.44 -17.67 7.28
CA VAL A 52 -17.35 -17.59 6.31
C VAL A 52 -16.00 -17.68 7.04
N ASP A 53 -15.00 -18.17 6.34
CA ASP A 53 -13.61 -18.06 6.76
C ASP A 53 -12.95 -16.95 5.93
N LEU A 54 -12.35 -15.97 6.59
CA LEU A 54 -11.65 -14.86 5.94
C LEU A 54 -10.16 -15.10 6.04
N SER A 55 -9.45 -14.78 4.97
CA SER A 55 -8.00 -14.89 4.91
C SER A 55 -7.40 -13.76 4.08
N PRO A 56 -6.09 -13.47 4.25
CA PRO A 56 -5.40 -12.47 3.45
C PRO A 56 -5.33 -12.80 1.96
N GLU A 57 -5.46 -14.08 1.58
CA GLU A 57 -5.29 -14.56 0.22
C GLU A 57 -6.55 -14.38 -0.64
N HIS A 58 -7.72 -14.34 0.01
CA HIS A 58 -8.99 -14.37 -0.73
C HIS A 58 -10.00 -13.36 -0.21
N THR A 59 -10.62 -12.65 -1.13
CA THR A 59 -11.81 -11.84 -0.82
C THR A 59 -13.04 -12.75 -0.79
N CYS A 60 -13.76 -12.74 0.34
CA CYS A 60 -15.01 -13.46 0.47
C CYS A 60 -16.17 -12.62 -0.07
N GLU A 61 -16.99 -13.18 -0.95
CA GLU A 61 -18.19 -12.55 -1.46
C GLU A 61 -19.46 -13.27 -0.98
N VAL A 62 -20.42 -12.47 -0.53
CA VAL A 62 -21.77 -12.91 -0.16
C VAL A 62 -22.78 -12.13 -0.98
N LYS A 63 -23.61 -12.83 -1.76
CA LYS A 63 -24.67 -12.25 -2.56
C LYS A 63 -26.03 -12.52 -1.91
N ILE A 64 -26.81 -11.47 -1.79
CA ILE A 64 -28.18 -11.50 -1.25
C ILE A 64 -29.11 -11.09 -2.37
N ASP A 65 -29.88 -12.04 -2.86
CA ASP A 65 -30.75 -11.86 -4.03
C ASP A 65 -32.03 -11.10 -3.67
N ARG A 66 -32.70 -10.59 -4.71
CA ARG A 66 -33.94 -9.82 -4.64
C ARG A 66 -35.00 -10.48 -3.73
N GLU A 67 -35.21 -11.77 -3.88
CA GLU A 67 -36.22 -12.51 -3.11
C GLU A 67 -35.99 -12.43 -1.59
N LYS A 68 -34.73 -12.50 -1.17
CA LYS A 68 -34.38 -12.36 0.25
C LYS A 68 -34.47 -10.92 0.73
N LEU A 69 -34.08 -9.96 -0.09
CA LEU A 69 -34.19 -8.55 0.24
C LEU A 69 -35.66 -8.12 0.36
N GLN A 70 -36.57 -8.63 -0.48
CA GLN A 70 -38.00 -8.35 -0.43
C GLN A 70 -38.67 -8.82 0.87
N GLN A 71 -38.06 -9.70 1.64
CA GLN A 71 -38.56 -10.08 2.98
C GLN A 71 -38.36 -8.96 4.01
N ILE A 72 -37.53 -7.97 3.70
CA ILE A 72 -37.29 -6.81 4.54
C ILE A 72 -38.41 -5.78 4.28
N PRO A 73 -39.20 -5.35 5.29
CA PRO A 73 -40.36 -4.46 5.08
C PRO A 73 -40.03 -3.15 4.37
N ALA A 74 -38.79 -2.65 4.51
CA ALA A 74 -38.33 -1.45 3.80
C ALA A 74 -38.32 -1.64 2.28
N PHE A 75 -37.93 -2.81 1.78
CA PHE A 75 -37.92 -3.13 0.35
C PHE A 75 -39.34 -3.35 -0.22
N THR A 76 -40.27 -3.79 0.60
CA THR A 76 -41.67 -3.98 0.19
C THR A 76 -42.39 -2.64 0.07
N ARG A 77 -42.02 -1.62 0.85
CA ARG A 77 -42.63 -0.28 0.84
C ARG A 77 -42.01 0.65 -0.21
N ALA A 78 -40.74 0.45 -0.54
CA ALA A 78 -39.98 1.29 -1.48
C ALA A 78 -40.14 0.81 -2.92
N ALA A 79 -41.38 0.85 -3.45
CA ALA A 79 -41.70 0.34 -4.80
C ALA A 79 -40.95 1.04 -5.93
N GLN A 80 -40.20 2.12 -5.70
CA GLN A 80 -39.51 2.91 -6.74
C GLN A 80 -38.06 3.30 -6.42
N ASN A 81 -37.56 3.05 -5.20
CA ASN A 81 -36.18 3.41 -4.84
C ASN A 81 -35.58 2.41 -3.84
N ASN A 82 -35.02 1.32 -4.38
CA ASN A 82 -34.43 0.25 -3.57
C ASN A 82 -33.19 0.69 -2.76
N THR A 83 -32.49 1.74 -3.18
CA THR A 83 -31.38 2.30 -2.44
C THR A 83 -31.85 2.93 -1.12
N GLU A 84 -33.05 3.53 -1.11
CA GLU A 84 -33.66 4.09 0.08
C GLU A 84 -34.08 2.99 1.09
N ALA A 85 -34.45 1.81 0.57
CA ALA A 85 -34.77 0.64 1.38
C ALA A 85 -33.59 0.09 2.17
N LEU A 86 -32.35 0.32 1.70
CA LEU A 86 -31.13 -0.04 2.44
C LEU A 86 -30.87 0.90 3.62
N CYS A 87 -31.44 2.13 3.61
CA CYS A 87 -31.20 3.10 4.67
C CYS A 87 -31.64 2.56 6.04
N GLY A 88 -30.71 2.63 7.00
CA GLY A 88 -30.94 2.12 8.33
C GLY A 88 -30.62 0.65 8.55
N LEU A 89 -30.38 -0.11 7.48
CA LEU A 89 -29.76 -1.43 7.59
C LEU A 89 -28.25 -1.31 7.86
N GLN A 90 -27.68 -2.34 8.44
CA GLN A 90 -26.27 -2.41 8.77
C GLN A 90 -25.68 -3.74 8.28
N VAL A 91 -24.53 -3.67 7.64
CA VAL A 91 -23.70 -4.84 7.35
C VAL A 91 -22.67 -4.96 8.44
N CYS A 92 -22.57 -6.13 9.06
CA CYS A 92 -21.56 -6.44 10.06
C CYS A 92 -20.74 -7.65 9.62
N VAL A 93 -19.44 -7.60 9.91
CA VAL A 93 -18.58 -8.78 9.93
C VAL A 93 -18.23 -9.04 11.38
N ARG A 94 -18.63 -10.20 11.88
CA ARG A 94 -18.52 -10.59 13.29
C ARG A 94 -17.60 -11.80 13.44
N ALA A 95 -16.70 -11.75 14.40
CA ALA A 95 -15.84 -12.89 14.73
C ALA A 95 -16.64 -14.06 15.31
N ALA A 96 -16.01 -15.24 15.36
CA ALA A 96 -16.65 -16.44 15.94
C ALA A 96 -17.01 -16.27 17.43
N ASP A 97 -16.29 -15.41 18.16
CA ASP A 97 -16.55 -15.05 19.55
C ASP A 97 -17.72 -14.06 19.77
N GLY A 98 -18.33 -13.58 18.68
CA GLY A 98 -19.44 -12.64 18.72
C GLY A 98 -19.03 -11.17 18.67
N ARG A 99 -17.75 -10.83 18.64
CA ARG A 99 -17.25 -9.46 18.55
C ARG A 99 -17.38 -8.92 17.12
N ASP A 100 -17.90 -7.70 16.97
CA ASP A 100 -17.94 -7.04 15.66
C ASP A 100 -16.52 -6.60 15.24
N LEU A 101 -16.07 -7.11 14.09
CA LEU A 101 -14.79 -6.78 13.48
C LEU A 101 -14.89 -5.49 12.67
N VAL A 102 -15.92 -5.38 11.86
CA VAL A 102 -16.25 -4.17 11.12
C VAL A 102 -17.75 -4.07 10.87
N SER A 103 -18.29 -2.87 10.92
CA SER A 103 -19.70 -2.64 10.61
C SER A 103 -19.88 -1.39 9.75
N TYR A 104 -21.00 -1.33 9.04
CA TYR A 104 -21.40 -0.17 8.25
C TYR A 104 -22.91 -0.06 8.17
N ARG A 105 -23.42 1.09 8.60
CA ARG A 105 -24.82 1.43 8.46
C ARG A 105 -25.03 2.23 7.18
N PHE A 106 -25.98 1.80 6.35
CA PHE A 106 -26.32 2.55 5.15
C PHE A 106 -26.89 3.92 5.54
N PRO A 107 -26.22 5.02 5.13
CA PRO A 107 -26.69 6.36 5.46
C PRO A 107 -27.93 6.73 4.62
N ARG A 108 -28.71 7.65 5.11
CA ARG A 108 -29.68 8.34 4.27
C ARG A 108 -28.94 9.22 3.28
N LYS A 109 -29.45 9.27 2.04
CA LYS A 109 -28.93 10.21 1.04
C LYS A 109 -29.22 11.64 1.56
N ILE A 110 -28.19 12.37 1.86
CA ILE A 110 -28.29 13.79 2.18
C ILE A 110 -28.10 14.52 0.87
N GLU A 111 -29.09 15.31 0.45
CA GLU A 111 -28.90 16.27 -0.63
C GLU A 111 -27.95 17.35 -0.11
N ALA A 112 -26.69 17.26 -0.48
CA ALA A 112 -25.72 18.28 -0.18
C ALA A 112 -25.78 19.36 -1.27
N GLU A 113 -25.66 20.61 -0.88
CA GLU A 113 -25.45 21.69 -1.85
C GLU A 113 -24.19 21.38 -2.69
N VAL A 114 -24.29 21.64 -3.98
CA VAL A 114 -23.11 21.48 -4.88
C VAL A 114 -22.05 22.48 -4.41
N PRO A 115 -20.86 22.01 -4.01
CA PRO A 115 -19.80 22.91 -3.56
C PRO A 115 -19.38 23.86 -4.68
N GLU A 116 -18.90 25.06 -4.31
CA GLU A 116 -18.30 25.95 -5.30
C GLU A 116 -17.13 25.27 -6.02
N PRO A 117 -16.90 25.61 -7.31
CA PRO A 117 -15.77 25.07 -8.05
C PRO A 117 -14.45 25.30 -7.32
N ALA A 118 -13.55 24.31 -7.37
CA ALA A 118 -12.23 24.44 -6.80
C ALA A 118 -11.48 25.62 -7.42
N LYS A 119 -10.83 26.44 -6.59
CA LYS A 119 -9.97 27.53 -7.04
C LYS A 119 -8.57 27.02 -7.32
N ALA A 120 -7.91 27.61 -8.32
CA ALA A 120 -6.50 27.31 -8.59
C ALA A 120 -5.64 27.59 -7.34
N ALA A 121 -4.56 26.82 -7.16
CA ALA A 121 -3.61 27.09 -6.10
C ALA A 121 -3.04 28.50 -6.24
N PRO A 122 -2.89 29.27 -5.13
CA PRO A 122 -2.22 30.57 -5.16
C PRO A 122 -0.75 30.39 -5.55
N LEU A 123 -0.11 31.42 -6.08
CA LEU A 123 1.33 31.37 -6.31
C LEU A 123 2.08 31.20 -4.98
N PRO A 124 3.25 30.57 -4.96
CA PRO A 124 4.00 30.32 -3.72
C PRO A 124 4.20 31.55 -2.83
N LYS A 125 4.52 32.71 -3.46
CA LYS A 125 4.71 33.99 -2.77
C LYS A 125 3.44 34.52 -2.08
N ASP A 126 2.26 34.12 -2.58
CA ASP A 126 0.97 34.61 -2.13
C ASP A 126 0.35 33.72 -1.05
N CYS A 127 0.96 32.54 -0.79
CA CYS A 127 0.59 31.67 0.31
C CYS A 127 0.90 32.35 1.66
N LYS A 128 -0.04 32.26 2.61
CA LYS A 128 0.09 32.98 3.88
C LYS A 128 1.02 32.27 4.87
N THR A 129 0.96 30.95 4.93
CA THR A 129 1.67 30.14 5.92
C THR A 129 2.59 29.11 5.27
N THR A 130 3.54 28.58 6.02
CA THR A 130 4.37 27.43 5.60
C THR A 130 3.53 26.16 5.47
N GLU A 131 2.45 26.04 6.24
CA GLU A 131 1.46 24.98 6.10
C GLU A 131 0.79 25.00 4.72
N ASP A 132 0.30 26.18 4.31
CA ASP A 132 -0.30 26.35 2.96
C ASP A 132 0.69 25.95 1.87
N LEU A 133 1.96 26.38 2.00
CA LEU A 133 3.01 26.05 1.04
C LEU A 133 3.25 24.54 0.96
N PHE A 134 3.29 23.85 2.11
CA PHE A 134 3.41 22.40 2.13
C PHE A 134 2.21 21.72 1.45
N LEU A 135 0.98 22.10 1.83
CA LEU A 135 -0.24 21.49 1.32
C LEU A 135 -0.45 21.74 -0.18
N TYR A 136 -0.22 22.96 -0.65
CA TYR A 136 -0.32 23.26 -2.08
C TYR A 136 0.80 22.58 -2.88
N GLY A 137 2.02 22.53 -2.36
CA GLY A 137 3.11 21.78 -2.98
C GLY A 137 2.77 20.31 -3.12
N LEU A 138 2.27 19.69 -2.04
CA LEU A 138 1.83 18.29 -2.03
C LEU A 138 0.68 18.05 -3.03
N HIS A 139 -0.30 18.94 -3.10
CA HIS A 139 -1.39 18.86 -4.06
C HIS A 139 -0.88 18.91 -5.51
N VAL A 140 -0.03 19.88 -5.83
CA VAL A 140 0.58 20.02 -7.17
C VAL A 140 1.39 18.77 -7.55
N GLU A 141 2.13 18.21 -6.59
CA GLU A 141 2.92 16.97 -6.77
C GLU A 141 2.01 15.77 -7.06
N GLN A 142 0.96 15.57 -6.27
CA GLN A 142 0.03 14.45 -6.40
C GLN A 142 -0.77 14.47 -7.70
N TYR A 143 -1.24 15.65 -8.11
CA TYR A 143 -2.05 15.82 -9.32
C TYR A 143 -1.22 16.12 -10.57
N ARG A 144 0.11 16.20 -10.47
CA ARG A 144 1.04 16.47 -11.57
C ARG A 144 0.59 17.66 -12.41
N HIS A 145 0.46 18.81 -11.76
CA HIS A 145 -0.04 20.02 -12.41
C HIS A 145 0.87 20.43 -13.58
N ALA A 146 0.26 20.81 -14.72
CA ALA A 146 1.01 21.04 -15.97
C ALA A 146 1.89 22.32 -15.93
N THR A 147 1.53 23.32 -15.13
CA THR A 147 2.16 24.64 -15.11
C THR A 147 2.73 25.06 -13.77
N TYR A 148 2.39 24.37 -12.69
CA TYR A 148 2.91 24.62 -11.35
C TYR A 148 3.85 23.48 -10.93
N HIS A 149 4.97 23.85 -10.32
CA HIS A 149 5.95 22.89 -9.83
C HIS A 149 5.91 22.84 -8.29
N ALA A 150 5.87 21.66 -7.75
CA ALA A 150 5.80 21.45 -6.30
C ALA A 150 7.03 22.04 -5.59
N GLU A 151 8.18 21.96 -6.24
CA GLU A 151 9.46 22.48 -5.77
C GLU A 151 9.40 23.98 -5.44
N ASP A 152 8.67 24.76 -6.23
CA ASP A 152 8.56 26.21 -6.02
C ASP A 152 7.87 26.53 -4.68
N TYR A 153 6.87 25.72 -4.30
CA TYR A 153 6.19 25.86 -3.02
C TYR A 153 7.08 25.40 -1.85
N TYR A 154 7.77 24.29 -2.01
CA TYR A 154 8.66 23.77 -0.97
C TYR A 154 9.84 24.70 -0.72
N LEU A 155 10.46 25.23 -1.78
CA LEU A 155 11.56 26.17 -1.67
C LEU A 155 11.14 27.51 -1.04
N GLU A 156 9.97 28.05 -1.39
CA GLU A 156 9.46 29.25 -0.72
C GLU A 156 9.18 28.99 0.76
N GLY A 157 8.65 27.82 1.09
CA GLY A 157 8.47 27.40 2.48
C GLY A 157 9.78 27.30 3.25
N LEU A 158 10.81 26.69 2.64
CA LEU A 158 12.14 26.57 3.23
C LEU A 158 12.88 27.92 3.33
N ARG A 159 12.54 28.88 2.45
CA ARG A 159 13.04 30.25 2.58
C ARG A 159 12.48 30.93 3.84
N ARG A 160 11.23 30.64 4.22
CA ARG A 160 10.56 31.19 5.42
C ARG A 160 10.95 30.43 6.69
N ASP A 161 10.95 29.11 6.65
CA ASP A 161 11.42 28.23 7.74
C ASP A 161 12.37 27.15 7.20
N PRO A 162 13.69 27.41 7.24
CA PRO A 162 14.70 26.47 6.74
C PRO A 162 14.76 25.14 7.51
N ALA A 163 14.15 25.09 8.70
CA ALA A 163 14.17 23.93 9.56
C ALA A 163 12.83 23.14 9.58
N ASP A 164 11.85 23.53 8.77
CA ASP A 164 10.59 22.79 8.69
C ASP A 164 10.85 21.35 8.25
N ILE A 165 10.38 20.37 9.04
CA ILE A 165 10.63 18.94 8.82
C ILE A 165 9.98 18.46 7.54
N ARG A 166 8.71 18.81 7.31
CA ARG A 166 7.91 18.32 6.18
C ARG A 166 8.39 18.90 4.86
N LEU A 167 8.72 20.20 4.86
CA LEU A 167 9.23 20.88 3.66
C LEU A 167 10.62 20.36 3.27
N ASN A 168 11.54 20.14 4.25
CA ASN A 168 12.83 19.52 3.97
C ASN A 168 12.65 18.09 3.42
N ASN A 169 11.77 17.29 4.02
CA ASN A 169 11.48 15.94 3.55
C ASN A 169 10.86 15.96 2.14
N ALA A 170 9.87 16.81 1.88
CA ALA A 170 9.19 16.88 0.59
C ALA A 170 10.14 17.34 -0.53
N TYR A 171 10.92 18.39 -0.30
CA TYR A 171 11.91 18.82 -1.29
C TYR A 171 13.02 17.79 -1.50
N GLY A 172 13.50 17.16 -0.44
CA GLY A 172 14.43 16.02 -0.52
C GLY A 172 13.90 14.89 -1.39
N ARG A 173 12.61 14.58 -1.33
CA ARG A 173 11.96 13.58 -2.21
C ARG A 173 11.95 14.02 -3.68
N CYS A 174 11.76 15.31 -3.97
CA CYS A 174 11.88 15.81 -5.34
C CYS A 174 13.29 15.59 -5.90
N LEU A 175 14.31 15.91 -5.12
CA LEU A 175 15.72 15.67 -5.49
C LEU A 175 16.03 14.18 -5.65
N LEU A 176 15.51 13.32 -4.76
CA LEU A 176 15.68 11.88 -4.84
C LEU A 176 15.10 11.31 -6.14
N ARG A 177 13.90 11.73 -6.54
CA ARG A 177 13.28 11.35 -7.83
C ARG A 177 14.07 11.82 -9.04
N ASN A 178 14.74 12.97 -8.93
CA ASN A 178 15.61 13.51 -9.96
C ASN A 178 17.03 12.92 -9.90
N CYS A 179 17.26 11.86 -9.10
CA CYS A 179 18.54 11.20 -8.91
C CYS A 179 19.64 12.10 -8.33
N ASP A 180 19.32 13.27 -7.76
CA ASP A 180 20.26 14.07 -6.97
C ASP A 180 20.28 13.55 -5.52
N PHE A 181 20.92 12.39 -5.34
CA PHE A 181 20.98 11.72 -4.05
C PHE A 181 21.77 12.50 -3.00
N ALA A 182 22.83 13.19 -3.43
CA ALA A 182 23.66 13.99 -2.52
C ALA A 182 22.93 15.28 -2.09
N GLY A 183 22.16 15.90 -2.98
CA GLY A 183 21.28 17.01 -2.66
C GLY A 183 20.17 16.57 -1.70
N ALA A 184 19.49 15.45 -2.02
CA ALA A 184 18.41 14.89 -1.21
C ALA A 184 18.87 14.58 0.23
N GLU A 185 20.04 13.95 0.40
CA GLU A 185 20.62 13.64 1.70
C GLU A 185 20.71 14.87 2.60
N LYS A 186 21.14 16.02 2.07
CA LYS A 186 21.27 17.27 2.84
C LYS A 186 19.95 17.70 3.47
N TYR A 187 18.88 17.61 2.72
CA TYR A 187 17.54 18.00 3.19
C TYR A 187 16.96 16.95 4.13
N PHE A 188 17.14 15.66 3.87
CA PHE A 188 16.68 14.61 4.79
C PHE A 188 17.43 14.68 6.14
N ARG A 189 18.73 14.96 6.14
CA ARG A 189 19.49 15.14 7.39
C ARG A 189 18.96 16.32 8.20
N LYS A 190 18.62 17.46 7.56
CA LYS A 190 18.00 18.61 8.25
C LYS A 190 16.64 18.24 8.84
N ALA A 191 15.82 17.49 8.10
CA ALA A 191 14.54 17.01 8.60
C ALA A 191 14.71 16.10 9.82
N VAL A 192 15.62 15.14 9.74
CA VAL A 192 15.95 14.21 10.85
C VAL A 192 16.48 14.96 12.05
N GLU A 193 17.47 15.84 11.89
CA GLU A 193 18.06 16.64 12.97
C GLU A 193 16.99 17.42 13.73
N LYS A 194 16.11 18.10 13.00
CA LYS A 194 15.01 18.85 13.61
C LYS A 194 14.00 17.93 14.30
N ALA A 195 13.67 16.78 13.70
CA ALA A 195 12.69 15.85 14.21
C ALA A 195 13.09 15.26 15.57
N ILE A 196 14.39 14.97 15.75
CA ILE A 196 14.91 14.34 16.98
C ILE A 196 15.40 15.34 18.02
N ARG A 197 15.37 16.64 17.74
CA ARG A 197 15.94 17.65 18.65
C ARG A 197 15.38 17.60 20.08
N SER A 198 14.09 17.31 20.22
CA SER A 198 13.42 17.25 21.54
C SER A 198 13.07 15.82 21.98
N ASN A 199 13.05 14.88 21.05
CA ASN A 199 12.73 13.48 21.32
C ASN A 199 13.47 12.58 20.33
N PRO A 200 14.32 11.64 20.78
CA PRO A 200 15.04 10.72 19.91
C PRO A 200 14.13 9.79 19.08
N ASN A 201 12.86 9.68 19.46
CA ASN A 201 11.83 8.93 18.75
C ASN A 201 10.82 9.92 18.13
N PRO A 202 11.01 10.33 16.87
CA PRO A 202 10.12 11.28 16.23
C PRO A 202 8.74 10.66 16.01
N TYR A 203 7.73 11.50 15.82
CA TYR A 203 6.39 11.05 15.48
C TYR A 203 6.33 10.44 14.08
N ASP A 204 7.07 11.01 13.12
CA ASP A 204 7.16 10.59 11.74
C ASP A 204 8.57 10.11 11.39
N TYR A 205 8.66 8.89 10.87
CA TYR A 205 9.90 8.25 10.47
C TYR A 205 10.17 8.32 8.96
N GLU A 206 9.31 8.98 8.17
CA GLU A 206 9.51 9.14 6.73
C GLU A 206 10.88 9.75 6.38
N PRO A 207 11.37 10.81 7.07
CA PRO A 207 12.69 11.36 6.79
C PRO A 207 13.84 10.35 6.96
N TYR A 208 13.75 9.43 7.90
CA TYR A 208 14.74 8.36 8.08
C TYR A 208 14.73 7.37 6.92
N TYR A 209 13.54 6.95 6.49
CA TYR A 209 13.41 6.05 5.36
C TYR A 209 13.97 6.67 4.07
N ASN A 210 13.59 7.91 3.78
CA ASN A 210 14.07 8.64 2.62
C ASN A 210 15.57 8.93 2.67
N LEU A 211 16.11 9.22 3.87
CA LEU A 211 17.56 9.33 4.08
C LEU A 211 18.26 8.01 3.76
N GLY A 212 17.71 6.88 4.23
CA GLY A 212 18.21 5.55 3.91
C GLY A 212 18.30 5.29 2.41
N LEU A 213 17.26 5.66 1.64
CA LEU A 213 17.26 5.54 0.17
C LEU A 213 18.36 6.42 -0.46
N ALA A 214 18.46 7.69 -0.06
CA ALA A 214 19.47 8.59 -0.60
C ALA A 214 20.90 8.10 -0.31
N LEU A 215 21.14 7.51 0.86
CA LEU A 215 22.42 6.92 1.24
C LEU A 215 22.71 5.61 0.49
N LYS A 216 21.70 4.74 0.36
CA LYS A 216 21.79 3.47 -0.40
C LYS A 216 22.26 3.73 -1.83
N TYR A 217 21.62 4.68 -2.52
CA TYR A 217 21.97 5.02 -3.89
C TYR A 217 23.33 5.73 -4.06
N GLN A 218 23.88 6.27 -2.99
CA GLN A 218 25.26 6.78 -2.95
C GLN A 218 26.30 5.71 -2.57
N GLY A 219 25.89 4.47 -2.31
CA GLY A 219 26.78 3.40 -1.84
C GLY A 219 27.22 3.54 -0.38
N LYS A 220 26.61 4.41 0.39
CA LYS A 220 26.88 4.60 1.83
C LYS A 220 26.14 3.54 2.66
N THR A 221 26.46 2.26 2.42
CA THR A 221 25.70 1.09 2.89
C THR A 221 25.46 1.10 4.39
N LYS A 222 26.50 1.36 5.20
CA LYS A 222 26.39 1.35 6.66
C LYS A 222 25.43 2.43 7.18
N GLU A 223 25.60 3.65 6.70
CA GLU A 223 24.71 4.76 7.11
C GLU A 223 23.26 4.54 6.63
N ALA A 224 23.09 3.94 5.43
CA ALA A 224 21.78 3.57 4.92
C ALA A 224 21.11 2.51 5.81
N TYR A 225 21.87 1.51 6.24
CA TYR A 225 21.39 0.47 7.17
C TYR A 225 20.90 1.08 8.48
N ASP A 226 21.72 1.95 9.10
CA ASP A 226 21.35 2.63 10.34
C ASP A 226 20.08 3.48 10.19
N ALA A 227 19.94 4.17 9.04
CA ALA A 227 18.77 4.99 8.75
C ALA A 227 17.50 4.14 8.56
N PHE A 228 17.56 3.03 7.80
CA PHE A 228 16.43 2.11 7.64
C PHE A 228 16.08 1.40 8.95
N TYR A 229 17.11 0.98 9.74
CA TYR A 229 16.86 0.38 11.04
C TYR A 229 16.15 1.33 12.00
N LYS A 230 16.44 2.63 11.91
CA LYS A 230 15.66 3.64 12.66
C LYS A 230 14.26 3.85 12.07
N ALA A 231 14.11 3.81 10.76
CA ALA A 231 12.82 4.00 10.09
C ALA A 231 11.78 2.92 10.47
N VAL A 232 12.21 1.66 10.67
CA VAL A 232 11.29 0.56 11.04
C VAL A 232 10.72 0.65 12.45
N TRP A 233 11.15 1.63 13.25
CA TRP A 233 10.53 1.93 14.54
C TRP A 233 9.16 2.60 14.36
N GLY A 234 8.92 3.21 13.21
CA GLY A 234 7.62 3.78 12.82
C GLY A 234 6.77 2.77 12.06
N GLY A 235 5.53 2.52 12.50
CA GLY A 235 4.65 1.50 11.93
C GLY A 235 4.46 1.61 10.41
N SER A 236 4.37 2.81 9.87
CA SER A 236 4.17 3.06 8.42
C SER A 236 5.36 2.65 7.56
N PHE A 237 6.57 2.60 8.13
CA PHE A 237 7.80 2.30 7.40
C PHE A 237 8.40 0.93 7.75
N GLN A 238 7.70 0.10 8.51
CA GLN A 238 8.17 -1.24 8.84
C GLN A 238 8.30 -2.13 7.60
N ALA A 239 7.25 -2.26 6.81
CA ALA A 239 7.29 -3.13 5.63
C ALA A 239 8.37 -2.72 4.62
N PRO A 240 8.40 -1.46 4.12
CA PRO A 240 9.42 -1.06 3.16
C PRO A 240 10.83 -0.99 3.79
N GLY A 241 10.96 -0.59 5.05
CA GLY A 241 12.26 -0.51 5.72
C GLY A 241 12.90 -1.87 5.95
N PHE A 242 12.14 -2.87 6.39
CA PHE A 242 12.63 -4.25 6.51
C PHE A 242 13.00 -4.86 5.15
N TYR A 243 12.28 -4.52 4.08
CA TYR A 243 12.67 -4.93 2.73
C TYR A 243 14.03 -4.33 2.34
N GLU A 244 14.25 -3.04 2.57
CA GLU A 244 15.53 -2.39 2.27
C GLU A 244 16.68 -2.93 3.11
N LEU A 245 16.45 -3.24 4.39
CA LEU A 245 17.42 -3.91 5.25
C LEU A 245 17.79 -5.29 4.69
N ALA A 246 16.80 -6.08 4.27
CA ALA A 246 17.06 -7.38 3.65
C ALA A 246 17.92 -7.25 2.38
N CYS A 247 17.64 -6.26 1.50
CA CYS A 247 18.45 -6.01 0.32
C CYS A 247 19.90 -5.63 0.66
N LEU A 248 20.12 -4.85 1.72
CA LEU A 248 21.46 -4.50 2.17
C LEU A 248 22.20 -5.71 2.77
N ASP A 249 21.51 -6.57 3.55
CA ASP A 249 22.07 -7.80 4.07
C ASP A 249 22.49 -8.77 2.97
N VAL A 250 21.70 -8.88 1.90
CA VAL A 250 22.05 -9.66 0.71
C VAL A 250 23.36 -9.18 0.11
N LYS A 251 23.55 -7.87 -0.05
CA LYS A 251 24.78 -7.26 -0.60
C LYS A 251 26.00 -7.55 0.25
N GLU A 252 25.82 -7.72 1.54
CA GLU A 252 26.85 -8.07 2.52
C GLU A 252 27.02 -9.60 2.69
N GLY A 253 26.23 -10.42 1.98
CA GLY A 253 26.25 -11.88 2.06
C GLY A 253 25.60 -12.45 3.32
N ARG A 254 24.88 -11.65 4.10
CA ARG A 254 24.17 -12.06 5.33
C ARG A 254 22.79 -12.60 4.98
N PHE A 255 22.74 -13.76 4.30
CA PHE A 255 21.48 -14.30 3.75
C PHE A 255 20.49 -14.76 4.83
N ALA A 256 20.96 -15.18 6.00
CA ALA A 256 20.09 -15.59 7.11
C ALA A 256 19.38 -14.37 7.71
N GLU A 257 20.11 -13.30 7.98
CA GLU A 257 19.57 -12.03 8.50
C GLU A 257 18.64 -11.39 7.44
N ALA A 258 19.02 -11.45 6.15
CA ALA A 258 18.16 -11.01 5.07
C ALA A 258 16.81 -11.74 5.05
N LEU A 259 16.81 -13.06 5.31
CA LEU A 259 15.58 -13.85 5.39
C LEU A 259 14.73 -13.45 6.58
N GLU A 260 15.33 -13.14 7.73
CA GLU A 260 14.60 -12.62 8.88
C GLU A 260 13.95 -11.28 8.57
N HIS A 261 14.69 -10.34 8.00
CA HIS A 261 14.15 -9.02 7.64
C HIS A 261 13.06 -9.09 6.57
N VAL A 262 13.21 -9.90 5.53
CA VAL A 262 12.16 -10.02 4.52
C VAL A 262 10.90 -10.68 5.06
N ASN A 263 11.01 -11.61 6.03
CA ASN A 263 9.85 -12.16 6.73
C ASN A 263 9.11 -11.07 7.51
N GLU A 264 9.84 -10.18 8.20
CA GLU A 264 9.25 -9.04 8.91
C GLU A 264 8.54 -8.07 7.93
N SER A 265 9.08 -7.87 6.73
CA SER A 265 8.44 -7.07 5.69
C SER A 265 7.11 -7.70 5.24
N ILE A 266 7.12 -9.00 4.90
CA ILE A 266 5.92 -9.73 4.44
C ILE A 266 4.86 -9.81 5.52
N LEU A 267 5.25 -9.99 6.80
CA LEU A 267 4.32 -10.03 7.93
C LEU A 267 3.49 -8.74 8.02
N ARG A 268 4.04 -7.60 7.59
CA ARG A 268 3.37 -6.29 7.64
C ARG A 268 2.68 -5.94 6.33
N GLN A 269 3.14 -6.50 5.23
CA GLN A 269 2.55 -6.29 3.90
C GLN A 269 2.53 -7.62 3.12
N TYR A 270 1.55 -8.44 3.44
CA TYR A 270 1.40 -9.81 2.94
C TYR A 270 1.41 -9.91 1.40
N HIS A 271 0.79 -8.94 0.70
CA HIS A 271 0.67 -8.93 -0.75
C HIS A 271 1.86 -8.23 -1.47
N CYS A 272 2.96 -7.98 -0.78
CA CYS A 272 4.14 -7.41 -1.41
C CYS A 272 4.88 -8.45 -2.25
N MET A 273 4.57 -8.53 -3.56
CA MET A 273 5.20 -9.49 -4.48
C MET A 273 6.71 -9.34 -4.56
N LYS A 274 7.21 -8.11 -4.46
CA LYS A 274 8.64 -7.81 -4.45
C LYS A 274 9.36 -8.45 -3.25
N ALA A 275 8.78 -8.36 -2.06
CA ALA A 275 9.33 -9.01 -0.87
C ALA A 275 9.25 -10.54 -0.96
N ARG A 276 8.17 -11.08 -1.54
CA ARG A 276 8.01 -12.52 -1.79
C ARG A 276 9.06 -13.04 -2.77
N ALA A 277 9.35 -12.29 -3.84
CA ALA A 277 10.40 -12.64 -4.80
C ALA A 277 11.78 -12.68 -4.14
N LEU A 278 12.10 -11.69 -3.31
CA LEU A 278 13.35 -11.67 -2.55
C LEU A 278 13.44 -12.87 -1.60
N LYS A 279 12.37 -13.17 -0.86
CA LYS A 279 12.30 -14.35 0.03
C LYS A 279 12.48 -15.67 -0.73
N GLU A 280 11.82 -15.83 -1.88
CA GLU A 280 11.93 -17.02 -2.72
C GLU A 280 13.39 -17.25 -3.16
N ASN A 281 14.05 -16.18 -3.62
CA ASN A 281 15.46 -16.25 -4.04
C ASN A 281 16.40 -16.54 -2.85
N LEU A 282 16.15 -15.94 -1.67
CA LEU A 282 16.92 -16.23 -0.45
C LEU A 282 16.77 -17.68 -0.01
N LEU A 283 15.56 -18.23 -0.04
CA LEU A 283 15.30 -19.64 0.31
C LEU A 283 16.08 -20.57 -0.64
N LYS A 284 16.10 -20.29 -1.95
CA LYS A 284 16.91 -21.05 -2.93
C LYS A 284 18.40 -20.98 -2.60
N LYS A 285 18.93 -19.79 -2.29
CA LYS A 285 20.33 -19.59 -1.91
C LYS A 285 20.71 -20.36 -0.62
N LEU A 286 19.79 -20.45 0.32
CA LEU A 286 19.97 -21.18 1.59
C LEU A 286 19.72 -22.68 1.48
N GLY A 287 19.49 -23.22 0.25
CA GLY A 287 19.23 -24.64 0.02
C GLY A 287 17.83 -25.12 0.44
N ARG A 288 16.89 -24.19 0.74
CA ARG A 288 15.52 -24.46 1.21
C ARG A 288 14.55 -24.49 0.01
N GLY A 289 14.84 -25.33 -0.99
CA GLY A 289 14.12 -25.34 -2.26
C GLY A 289 12.64 -25.69 -2.17
N GLU A 290 12.25 -26.61 -1.26
CA GLU A 290 10.84 -26.97 -1.05
C GLU A 290 10.03 -25.76 -0.56
N GLU A 291 10.54 -25.04 0.43
CA GLU A 291 9.89 -23.85 0.96
C GLU A 291 9.80 -22.73 -0.08
N ALA A 292 10.82 -22.60 -0.95
CA ALA A 292 10.76 -21.66 -2.07
C ALA A 292 9.64 -22.02 -3.06
N ALA A 293 9.46 -23.32 -3.35
CA ALA A 293 8.41 -23.79 -4.25
C ALA A 293 7.00 -23.60 -3.63
N ASP A 294 6.87 -23.79 -2.33
CA ASP A 294 5.62 -23.55 -1.61
C ASP A 294 5.24 -22.06 -1.64
N LEU A 295 6.20 -21.19 -1.34
CA LEU A 295 6.03 -19.73 -1.41
C LEU A 295 5.66 -19.26 -2.83
N HIS A 296 6.28 -19.85 -3.85
CA HIS A 296 5.97 -19.56 -5.24
C HIS A 296 4.51 -19.90 -5.57
N ARG A 297 4.03 -21.09 -5.18
CA ARG A 297 2.63 -21.50 -5.39
C ARG A 297 1.65 -20.58 -4.67
N GLU A 298 1.97 -20.23 -3.43
CA GLU A 298 1.20 -19.25 -2.66
C GLU A 298 1.14 -17.89 -3.36
N SER A 299 2.27 -17.40 -3.86
CA SER A 299 2.37 -16.13 -4.57
C SER A 299 1.56 -16.11 -5.86
N LEU A 300 1.54 -17.21 -6.62
CA LEU A 300 0.66 -17.38 -7.78
C LEU A 300 -0.83 -17.37 -7.43
N GLY A 301 -1.20 -17.85 -6.24
CA GLY A 301 -2.57 -17.77 -5.72
C GLY A 301 -3.01 -16.34 -5.42
N ILE A 302 -2.06 -15.45 -5.07
CA ILE A 302 -2.31 -14.03 -4.78
C ILE A 302 -2.30 -13.22 -6.08
N ASP A 303 -1.28 -13.43 -6.92
CA ASP A 303 -1.09 -12.75 -8.20
C ASP A 303 -0.82 -13.77 -9.30
N PRO A 304 -1.80 -14.09 -10.14
CA PRO A 304 -1.62 -15.02 -11.27
C PRO A 304 -0.58 -14.55 -12.30
N LEU A 305 -0.22 -13.26 -12.30
CA LEU A 305 0.82 -12.70 -13.18
C LEU A 305 2.24 -12.85 -12.60
N TYR A 306 2.35 -13.35 -11.38
CA TYR A 306 3.62 -13.64 -10.73
C TYR A 306 4.43 -14.75 -11.42
N ASP A 307 3.80 -15.51 -12.33
CA ASP A 307 4.46 -16.54 -13.12
C ASP A 307 5.56 -15.92 -14.01
N ARG A 308 6.82 -16.19 -13.61
CA ARG A 308 8.01 -15.58 -14.19
C ARG A 308 8.71 -16.53 -15.17
N LEU A 309 7.94 -17.36 -15.88
CA LEU A 309 8.49 -18.25 -16.91
C LEU A 309 9.01 -17.42 -18.11
N PRO A 310 10.24 -17.63 -18.53
CA PRO A 310 10.88 -16.85 -19.62
C PRO A 310 10.08 -16.79 -20.91
N GLU A 311 9.28 -17.82 -21.19
CA GLU A 311 8.47 -17.92 -22.42
C GLU A 311 7.25 -16.98 -22.41
N LYS A 312 6.82 -16.53 -21.23
CA LYS A 312 5.62 -15.69 -21.05
C LYS A 312 5.95 -14.24 -20.66
N ILE A 313 7.22 -13.93 -20.50
CA ILE A 313 7.68 -12.64 -19.98
C ILE A 313 7.58 -11.57 -21.09
N ASN A 314 6.82 -10.50 -20.81
CA ASN A 314 6.87 -9.26 -21.59
C ASN A 314 8.05 -8.37 -21.12
N HIS A 315 8.30 -7.27 -21.84
CA HIS A 315 9.41 -6.36 -21.54
C HIS A 315 9.42 -5.85 -20.10
N ASN A 316 8.27 -5.41 -19.59
CA ASN A 316 8.17 -4.84 -18.22
C ASN A 316 8.42 -5.91 -17.14
N THR A 317 7.82 -7.09 -17.30
CA THR A 317 8.03 -8.23 -16.39
C THR A 317 9.48 -8.68 -16.37
N LEU A 318 10.18 -8.61 -17.53
CA LEU A 318 11.59 -8.92 -17.63
C LEU A 318 12.45 -7.95 -16.81
N LEU A 319 12.19 -6.63 -16.93
CA LEU A 319 12.89 -5.62 -16.15
C LEU A 319 12.67 -5.81 -14.63
N GLU A 320 11.44 -6.11 -14.22
CA GLU A 320 11.12 -6.42 -12.82
C GLU A 320 11.89 -7.65 -12.33
N LEU A 321 11.91 -8.73 -13.12
CA LEU A 321 12.67 -9.94 -12.77
C LEU A 321 14.17 -9.67 -12.64
N MET A 322 14.74 -8.85 -13.54
CA MET A 322 16.15 -8.47 -13.46
C MET A 322 16.44 -7.64 -12.20
N ILE A 323 15.55 -6.73 -11.82
CA ILE A 323 15.66 -5.95 -10.58
C ILE A 323 15.58 -6.88 -9.37
N ASP A 324 14.65 -7.82 -9.34
CA ASP A 324 14.51 -8.78 -8.25
C ASP A 324 15.73 -9.69 -8.09
N LEU A 325 16.31 -10.15 -9.20
CA LEU A 325 17.56 -10.91 -9.20
C LEU A 325 18.74 -10.06 -8.70
N TYR A 326 18.80 -8.80 -9.11
CA TYR A 326 19.83 -7.87 -8.65
C TYR A 326 19.71 -7.63 -7.13
N GLU A 327 18.52 -7.36 -6.61
CA GLU A 327 18.28 -7.15 -5.17
C GLU A 327 18.52 -8.45 -4.36
N ALA A 328 18.30 -9.61 -4.97
CA ALA A 328 18.64 -10.91 -4.38
C ALA A 328 20.14 -11.28 -4.52
N GLY A 329 20.98 -10.40 -5.06
CA GLY A 329 22.40 -10.65 -5.29
C GLY A 329 22.69 -11.79 -6.28
N ASP A 330 21.74 -12.12 -7.16
CA ASP A 330 21.93 -13.13 -8.20
C ASP A 330 22.30 -12.49 -9.54
N TYR A 331 23.46 -11.85 -9.55
CA TYR A 331 23.94 -11.09 -10.70
C TYR A 331 24.18 -11.95 -11.92
N THR A 332 24.59 -13.21 -11.74
CA THR A 332 24.87 -14.15 -12.84
C THR A 332 23.60 -14.47 -13.62
N GLN A 333 22.50 -14.81 -12.93
CA GLN A 333 21.23 -15.10 -13.60
C GLN A 333 20.64 -13.82 -14.21
N GLY A 334 20.74 -12.69 -13.50
CA GLY A 334 20.29 -11.39 -14.01
C GLY A 334 21.00 -11.00 -15.30
N SER A 335 22.32 -11.14 -15.37
CA SER A 335 23.11 -10.86 -16.58
C SER A 335 22.77 -11.81 -17.74
N ALA A 336 22.70 -13.11 -17.48
CA ALA A 336 22.33 -14.09 -18.49
C ALA A 336 20.93 -13.85 -19.07
N LEU A 337 19.99 -13.42 -18.25
CA LEU A 337 18.64 -13.07 -18.67
C LEU A 337 18.64 -11.80 -19.56
N ALA A 338 19.44 -10.79 -19.19
CA ALA A 338 19.60 -9.56 -19.96
C ALA A 338 20.22 -9.83 -21.33
N GLU A 339 21.28 -10.62 -21.38
CA GLU A 339 21.96 -11.03 -22.63
C GLU A 339 20.99 -11.75 -23.56
N LYS A 340 20.29 -12.77 -23.08
CA LYS A 340 19.28 -13.51 -23.85
C LYS A 340 18.19 -12.60 -24.41
N TRP A 341 17.76 -11.62 -23.64
CA TRP A 341 16.75 -10.66 -24.10
C TRP A 341 17.26 -9.75 -25.20
N VAL A 342 18.49 -9.21 -25.05
CA VAL A 342 19.14 -8.39 -26.06
C VAL A 342 19.32 -9.19 -27.37
N GLU A 343 19.75 -10.44 -27.30
CA GLU A 343 19.89 -11.31 -28.47
C GLU A 343 18.55 -11.53 -29.19
N GLN A 344 17.49 -11.80 -28.45
CA GLN A 344 16.13 -12.00 -29.01
C GLN A 344 15.62 -10.75 -29.72
N LYS A 345 15.83 -9.57 -29.13
CA LYS A 345 15.42 -8.29 -29.71
C LYS A 345 16.24 -7.94 -30.96
N SER A 346 17.54 -8.12 -30.90
CA SER A 346 18.44 -7.91 -32.03
C SER A 346 18.10 -8.83 -33.20
N ALA A 347 17.80 -10.10 -32.95
CA ALA A 347 17.37 -11.05 -33.96
C ALA A 347 16.06 -10.70 -34.65
N LYS A 348 15.18 -9.97 -33.99
CA LYS A 348 13.90 -9.47 -34.53
C LYS A 348 14.01 -8.09 -35.20
N GLY A 349 15.20 -7.46 -35.18
CA GLY A 349 15.39 -6.09 -35.67
C GLY A 349 14.64 -5.03 -34.88
N GLU A 350 14.26 -5.33 -33.62
CA GLU A 350 13.55 -4.40 -32.72
C GLU A 350 14.57 -3.50 -32.00
N ASN A 351 14.25 -2.22 -31.86
CA ASN A 351 15.07 -1.30 -31.07
C ASN A 351 15.12 -1.74 -29.59
N ILE A 352 16.31 -1.66 -29.00
CA ILE A 352 16.59 -2.05 -27.61
C ILE A 352 16.34 -0.89 -26.64
N TYR A 353 15.85 0.28 -27.13
CA TYR A 353 15.62 1.49 -26.33
C TYR A 353 14.22 1.57 -25.77
#